data_3ba10165ca1fd39823417c86e0d3fb52
#
_entry.id   3ba10165ca1fd39823417c86e0d3fb52
#
_cell.length_a   1.000
_cell.length_b   1.000
_cell.length_c   1.000
_cell.angle_alpha   90.00
_cell.angle_beta   90.00
_cell.angle_gamma   90.00
#
_symmetry.space_group_name_H-M   'P 1'
#
loop_
_entity.id
_entity.type
_entity.pdbx_description
1 polymer ?
#
loop_
_entity_poly.entity_id
_entity_poly.type
_entity_poly.pdbx_seq_one_letter_code
_entity_poly.pdbx_strand_id
1 'polypeptide(L)'
;DDTFAYVYGLLNSREYQEKYANDLKKDLARIPIVKQKDKYVEVGKALMDLHLNYEEVPVYEDVEVQLSANPSYVVTKMKFAKKRDENGKSVNDLSTIIYNQDITISNIPEKAYEYMVNGRSAIEWIIDQYQVKTDKKSGITDDPNDYSTDEKYIFNLLLRIINVSMQTVDLINSLPKFEVEE
;
A
#
# COMPACT_ATOMS: atom_id res chain seq x y z
N ASP A 1 9.73 14.35 -16.58
CA ASP A 1 9.54 13.96 -17.96
C ASP A 1 8.09 13.50 -18.18
N ASP A 2 7.41 14.14 -19.13
CA ASP A 2 6.00 13.86 -19.42
C ASP A 2 5.79 12.45 -19.97
N THR A 3 6.73 11.94 -20.76
CA THR A 3 6.65 10.58 -21.29
C THR A 3 6.66 9.54 -20.17
N PHE A 4 7.55 9.70 -19.23
CA PHE A 4 7.64 8.81 -18.08
C PHE A 4 6.37 8.89 -17.21
N ALA A 5 5.89 10.12 -16.97
CA ALA A 5 4.66 10.33 -16.20
C ALA A 5 3.44 9.73 -16.90
N TYR A 6 3.35 9.85 -18.23
CA TYR A 6 2.29 9.23 -19.01
C TYR A 6 2.28 7.71 -18.83
N VAL A 7 3.44 7.08 -19.00
CA VAL A 7 3.59 5.63 -18.84
C VAL A 7 3.22 5.20 -17.41
N TYR A 8 3.69 5.95 -16.41
CA TYR A 8 3.40 5.64 -15.01
C TYR A 8 1.91 5.70 -14.71
N GLY A 9 1.24 6.75 -15.19
CA GLY A 9 -0.22 6.88 -15.04
C GLY A 9 -0.97 5.75 -15.75
N LEU A 10 -0.54 5.41 -16.97
CA LEU A 10 -1.14 4.35 -17.76
C LEU A 10 -1.02 2.98 -17.06
N LEU A 11 0.18 2.64 -16.59
CA LEU A 11 0.43 1.36 -15.91
C LEU A 11 -0.35 1.21 -14.61
N ASN A 12 -0.75 2.31 -13.97
CA ASN A 12 -1.58 2.30 -12.77
C ASN A 12 -3.08 2.30 -13.08
N SER A 13 -3.48 2.49 -14.35
CA SER A 13 -4.88 2.43 -14.76
C SER A 13 -5.40 1.00 -14.66
N ARG A 14 -6.50 0.81 -13.93
CA ARG A 14 -7.14 -0.52 -13.82
C ARG A 14 -7.64 -1.02 -15.17
N GLU A 15 -8.25 -0.15 -15.97
CA GLU A 15 -8.77 -0.50 -17.29
C GLU A 15 -7.63 -0.94 -18.22
N TYR A 16 -6.48 -0.26 -18.15
CA TYR A 16 -5.29 -0.67 -18.91
C TYR A 16 -4.78 -2.04 -18.45
N GLN A 17 -4.65 -2.24 -17.13
CA GLN A 17 -4.17 -3.50 -16.57
C GLN A 17 -5.07 -4.68 -16.97
N GLU A 18 -6.36 -4.50 -16.95
CA GLU A 18 -7.34 -5.53 -17.34
C GLU A 18 -7.21 -5.87 -18.83
N LYS A 19 -7.14 -4.85 -19.69
CA LYS A 19 -7.05 -5.04 -21.13
C LYS A 19 -5.77 -5.72 -21.59
N TYR A 20 -4.64 -5.39 -20.94
CA TYR A 20 -3.32 -5.90 -21.33
C TYR A 20 -2.72 -6.90 -20.33
N ALA A 21 -3.57 -7.55 -19.52
CA ALA A 21 -3.13 -8.46 -18.46
C ALA A 21 -2.18 -9.56 -18.95
N ASN A 22 -2.45 -10.14 -20.13
CA ASN A 22 -1.61 -11.20 -20.69
C ASN A 22 -0.25 -10.69 -21.14
N ASP A 23 -0.19 -9.50 -21.71
CA ASP A 23 1.07 -8.88 -22.16
C ASP A 23 1.94 -8.51 -20.95
N LEU A 24 1.32 -7.98 -19.88
CA LEU A 24 2.04 -7.65 -18.66
C LEU A 24 2.62 -8.87 -17.94
N LYS A 25 1.95 -10.02 -18.02
CA LYS A 25 2.46 -11.29 -17.46
C LYS A 25 3.71 -11.79 -18.19
N LYS A 26 3.89 -11.39 -19.43
CA LYS A 26 5.03 -11.76 -20.26
C LYS A 26 6.13 -10.70 -20.26
N ASP A 27 6.07 -9.74 -19.36
CA ASP A 27 6.97 -8.59 -19.29
C ASP A 27 6.97 -7.73 -20.56
N LEU A 28 5.89 -7.79 -21.34
CA LEU A 28 5.72 -7.03 -22.57
C LEU A 28 4.69 -5.92 -22.36
N ALA A 29 5.15 -4.79 -21.82
CA ALA A 29 4.27 -3.63 -21.68
C ALA A 29 4.00 -3.01 -23.05
N ARG A 30 2.73 -2.95 -23.43
CA ARG A 30 2.27 -2.20 -24.60
C ARG A 30 1.80 -0.83 -24.15
N ILE A 31 2.32 0.19 -24.83
CA ILE A 31 2.03 1.59 -24.48
C ILE A 31 1.24 2.24 -25.61
N PRO A 32 -0.09 2.11 -25.63
CA PRO A 32 -0.92 2.78 -26.62
C PRO A 32 -1.01 4.29 -26.34
N ILE A 33 -1.36 5.06 -27.33
CA ILE A 33 -1.74 6.45 -27.15
C ILE A 33 -3.24 6.48 -26.83
N VAL A 34 -3.61 7.07 -25.69
CA VAL A 34 -4.99 7.13 -25.24
C VAL A 34 -5.57 8.52 -25.42
N LYS A 35 -6.90 8.58 -25.51
CA LYS A 35 -7.63 9.84 -25.46
C LYS A 35 -7.42 10.49 -24.10
N GLN A 36 -7.38 11.82 -24.07
CA GLN A 36 -7.10 12.58 -22.85
C GLN A 36 -5.72 12.25 -22.23
N LYS A 37 -4.73 12.05 -23.08
CA LYS A 37 -3.34 11.76 -22.67
C LYS A 37 -2.84 12.71 -21.57
N ASP A 38 -3.18 14.01 -21.65
CA ASP A 38 -2.70 15.01 -20.69
C ASP A 38 -3.17 14.71 -19.27
N LYS A 39 -4.36 14.12 -19.13
CA LYS A 39 -4.86 13.71 -17.80
C LYS A 39 -4.07 12.53 -17.24
N TYR A 40 -3.65 11.59 -18.07
CA TYR A 40 -2.77 10.50 -17.66
C TYR A 40 -1.39 11.02 -17.25
N VAL A 41 -0.87 12.03 -17.93
CA VAL A 41 0.39 12.69 -17.55
C VAL A 41 0.25 13.37 -16.19
N GLU A 42 -0.81 14.14 -15.99
CA GLU A 42 -1.08 14.84 -14.72
C GLU A 42 -1.17 13.87 -13.55
N VAL A 43 -1.98 12.82 -13.68
CA VAL A 43 -2.14 11.81 -12.64
C VAL A 43 -0.85 11.03 -12.43
N GLY A 44 -0.13 10.71 -13.51
CA GLY A 44 1.17 10.03 -13.43
C GLY A 44 2.19 10.82 -12.64
N LYS A 45 2.26 12.14 -12.85
CA LYS A 45 3.16 13.03 -12.06
C LYS A 45 2.80 13.01 -10.58
N ALA A 46 1.51 13.10 -10.27
CA ALA A 46 1.03 13.07 -8.89
C ALA A 46 1.34 11.73 -8.21
N LEU A 47 1.13 10.62 -8.92
CA LEU A 47 1.45 9.28 -8.42
C LEU A 47 2.96 9.11 -8.19
N MET A 48 3.78 9.57 -9.12
CA MET A 48 5.25 9.49 -8.97
C MET A 48 5.72 10.27 -7.74
N ASP A 49 5.24 11.49 -7.57
CA ASP A 49 5.59 12.31 -6.41
C ASP A 49 5.16 11.64 -5.11
N LEU A 50 3.95 11.15 -5.06
CA LEU A 50 3.39 10.46 -3.90
C LEU A 50 4.22 9.21 -3.53
N HIS A 51 4.56 8.39 -4.51
CA HIS A 51 5.25 7.12 -4.29
C HIS A 51 6.73 7.29 -4.00
N LEU A 52 7.40 8.28 -4.61
CA LEU A 52 8.80 8.58 -4.33
C LEU A 52 8.99 9.18 -2.95
N ASN A 53 8.04 10.00 -2.50
CA ASN A 53 8.14 10.75 -1.25
C ASN A 53 7.18 10.21 -0.17
N TYR A 54 6.91 8.92 -0.18
CA TYR A 54 5.95 8.32 0.75
C TYR A 54 6.29 8.54 2.22
N GLU A 55 7.57 8.65 2.56
CA GLU A 55 8.00 8.90 3.94
C GLU A 55 7.69 10.31 4.44
N GLU A 56 7.41 11.23 3.52
CA GLU A 56 7.03 12.62 3.83
C GLU A 56 5.52 12.82 3.88
N VAL A 57 4.75 11.81 3.47
CA VAL A 57 3.29 11.88 3.48
C VAL A 57 2.80 11.85 4.93
N PRO A 58 1.85 12.73 5.31
CA PRO A 58 1.29 12.71 6.66
C PRO A 58 0.66 11.36 7.00
N VAL A 59 0.61 11.04 8.29
CA VAL A 59 -0.08 9.84 8.76
C VAL A 59 -1.59 9.96 8.49
N TYR A 60 -2.22 8.82 8.22
CA TYR A 60 -3.67 8.78 8.05
C TYR A 60 -4.36 8.91 9.43
N GLU A 61 -5.23 9.91 9.59
CA GLU A 61 -5.81 10.24 10.89
C GLU A 61 -7.19 9.61 11.14
N ASP A 62 -7.88 9.15 10.08
CA ASP A 62 -9.25 8.65 10.19
C ASP A 62 -9.33 7.16 10.60
N VAL A 63 -8.30 6.65 11.23
CA VAL A 63 -8.31 5.34 11.89
C VAL A 63 -8.51 5.50 13.39
N GLU A 64 -8.95 4.44 14.06
CA GLU A 64 -9.03 4.38 15.51
C GLU A 64 -7.80 3.64 16.04
N VAL A 65 -7.08 4.28 16.96
CA VAL A 65 -5.90 3.68 17.60
C VAL A 65 -6.24 3.44 19.07
N GLN A 66 -6.22 2.16 19.46
CA GLN A 66 -6.41 1.77 20.86
C GLN A 66 -5.04 1.51 21.48
N LEU A 67 -4.75 2.21 22.57
CA LEU A 67 -3.47 2.15 23.27
C LEU A 67 -3.67 1.64 24.69
N SER A 68 -2.76 0.81 25.19
CA SER A 68 -2.68 0.51 26.61
C SER A 68 -2.19 1.73 27.40
N ALA A 69 -2.15 1.65 28.73
CA ALA A 69 -1.78 2.79 29.59
C ALA A 69 -0.36 3.30 29.31
N ASN A 70 0.59 2.41 29.05
CA ASN A 70 1.99 2.75 28.73
C ASN A 70 2.41 1.96 27.49
N PRO A 71 1.99 2.38 26.29
CA PRO A 71 2.19 1.57 25.11
C PRO A 71 3.64 1.54 24.67
N SER A 72 4.14 0.34 24.34
CA SER A 72 5.38 0.16 23.59
C SER A 72 5.09 0.28 22.10
N TYR A 73 5.99 0.92 21.34
CA TYR A 73 5.91 0.99 19.89
C TYR A 73 6.82 -0.03 19.19
N VAL A 74 7.42 -0.92 19.96
CA VAL A 74 8.24 -2.03 19.42
C VAL A 74 7.33 -3.02 18.72
N VAL A 75 7.66 -3.34 17.47
CA VAL A 75 6.96 -4.39 16.72
C VAL A 75 7.79 -5.66 16.70
N THR A 76 7.15 -6.79 16.95
CA THR A 76 7.73 -8.11 16.75
C THR A 76 7.14 -8.74 15.50
N LYS A 77 5.84 -8.81 15.44
CA LYS A 77 5.10 -9.33 14.30
C LYS A 77 3.68 -8.75 14.36
N MET A 78 3.43 -7.75 13.54
CA MET A 78 2.07 -7.25 13.42
C MET A 78 1.23 -8.21 12.57
N LYS A 79 -0.08 -8.21 12.76
CA LYS A 79 -0.99 -9.11 12.06
C LYS A 79 -2.38 -8.49 11.96
N PHE A 80 -3.17 -8.98 11.00
CA PHE A 80 -4.59 -8.65 10.97
C PHE A 80 -5.32 -9.35 12.12
N ALA A 81 -6.35 -8.70 12.65
CA ALA A 81 -7.33 -9.35 13.51
C ALA A 81 -8.09 -10.41 12.70
N LYS A 82 -8.78 -11.29 13.39
CA LYS A 82 -9.58 -12.35 12.76
C LYS A 82 -11.06 -12.07 12.93
N LYS A 83 -11.84 -12.47 11.93
CA LYS A 83 -13.30 -12.47 11.97
C LYS A 83 -13.82 -13.75 11.34
N ARG A 84 -15.11 -14.00 11.46
CA ARG A 84 -15.77 -15.11 10.80
C ARG A 84 -16.47 -14.62 9.54
N ASP A 85 -16.32 -15.37 8.45
CA ASP A 85 -17.03 -15.09 7.20
C ASP A 85 -18.47 -15.66 7.26
N GLU A 86 -19.20 -15.54 6.16
CA GLU A 86 -20.59 -16.03 6.03
C GLU A 86 -20.72 -17.52 6.31
N ASN A 87 -19.67 -18.30 6.07
CA ASN A 87 -19.62 -19.75 6.28
C ASN A 87 -19.07 -20.13 7.66
N GLY A 88 -18.80 -19.15 8.52
CA GLY A 88 -18.22 -19.37 9.85
C GLY A 88 -16.72 -19.66 9.84
N LYS A 89 -16.05 -19.52 8.70
CA LYS A 89 -14.60 -19.72 8.57
C LYS A 89 -13.84 -18.50 9.10
N SER A 90 -12.75 -18.75 9.82
CA SER A 90 -11.88 -17.68 10.30
C SER A 90 -11.10 -17.06 9.13
N VAL A 91 -11.24 -15.75 8.96
CA VAL A 91 -10.57 -14.97 7.92
C VAL A 91 -9.97 -13.72 8.51
N ASN A 92 -9.03 -13.08 7.80
CA ASN A 92 -8.48 -11.81 8.23
C ASN A 92 -9.53 -10.71 8.19
N ASP A 93 -9.57 -9.90 9.23
CA ASP A 93 -10.31 -8.65 9.25
C ASP A 93 -9.39 -7.52 8.80
N LEU A 94 -9.52 -7.10 7.55
CA LEU A 94 -8.66 -6.10 6.95
C LEU A 94 -8.87 -4.69 7.54
N SER A 95 -9.97 -4.48 8.27
CA SER A 95 -10.22 -3.19 8.93
C SER A 95 -9.39 -3.00 10.19
N THR A 96 -8.74 -4.06 10.69
CA THR A 96 -8.09 -4.04 12.01
C THR A 96 -6.74 -4.73 11.96
N ILE A 97 -5.71 -3.99 12.38
CA ILE A 97 -4.34 -4.50 12.52
C ILE A 97 -3.97 -4.50 14.00
N ILE A 98 -3.53 -5.65 14.49
CA ILE A 98 -2.92 -5.78 15.80
C ILE A 98 -1.43 -5.51 15.62
N TYR A 99 -1.02 -4.28 15.95
CA TYR A 99 0.36 -3.82 15.77
C TYR A 99 1.31 -4.55 16.74
N ASN A 100 0.92 -4.57 18.00
CA ASN A 100 1.57 -5.33 19.07
C ASN A 100 0.57 -5.56 20.21
N GLN A 101 1.04 -6.04 21.36
CA GLN A 101 0.18 -6.30 22.53
C GLN A 101 -0.49 -5.04 23.11
N ASP A 102 0.09 -3.86 22.87
CA ASP A 102 -0.36 -2.59 23.44
C ASP A 102 -1.17 -1.73 22.47
N ILE A 103 -1.08 -2.00 21.16
CA ILE A 103 -1.62 -1.13 20.11
C ILE A 103 -2.43 -1.93 19.10
N THR A 104 -3.68 -1.52 18.92
CA THR A 104 -4.56 -2.03 17.86
C THR A 104 -5.06 -0.85 17.03
N ILE A 105 -4.97 -0.97 15.71
CA ILE A 105 -5.42 0.02 14.74
C ILE A 105 -6.66 -0.54 14.06
N SER A 106 -7.78 0.15 14.17
CA SER A 106 -9.06 -0.26 13.56
C SER A 106 -9.64 0.84 12.70
N ASN A 107 -10.75 0.55 12.05
CA ASN A 107 -11.42 1.46 11.12
C ASN A 107 -10.55 1.81 9.90
N ILE A 108 -9.72 0.86 9.45
CA ILE A 108 -8.94 1.02 8.24
C ILE A 108 -9.89 0.89 7.04
N PRO A 109 -9.95 1.90 6.13
CA PRO A 109 -10.86 1.84 4.99
C PRO A 109 -10.53 0.67 4.05
N GLU A 110 -11.56 -0.03 3.61
CA GLU A 110 -11.42 -1.11 2.62
C GLU A 110 -10.75 -0.61 1.33
N LYS A 111 -11.04 0.62 0.94
CA LYS A 111 -10.46 1.28 -0.23
C LYS A 111 -8.94 1.28 -0.22
N ALA A 112 -8.29 1.38 0.95
CA ALA A 112 -6.83 1.39 1.04
C ALA A 112 -6.20 0.11 0.46
N TYR A 113 -6.91 -1.01 0.48
CA TYR A 113 -6.42 -2.29 -0.02
C TYR A 113 -6.52 -2.43 -1.54
N GLU A 114 -7.12 -1.47 -2.22
CA GLU A 114 -7.16 -1.45 -3.68
C GLU A 114 -5.82 -1.03 -4.30
N TYR A 115 -4.91 -0.42 -3.53
CA TYR A 115 -3.57 -0.15 -4.00
C TYR A 115 -2.71 -1.39 -3.86
N MET A 116 -2.44 -2.04 -4.99
CA MET A 116 -1.72 -3.29 -5.08
C MET A 116 -0.33 -3.08 -5.65
N VAL A 117 0.66 -3.74 -5.07
CA VAL A 117 2.05 -3.74 -5.53
C VAL A 117 2.51 -5.19 -5.65
N ASN A 118 2.79 -5.65 -6.86
CA ASN A 118 3.23 -7.02 -7.12
C ASN A 118 2.34 -8.10 -6.46
N GLY A 119 1.03 -7.96 -6.64
CA GLY A 119 0.06 -8.96 -6.23
C GLY A 119 -0.43 -8.88 -4.78
N ARG A 120 0.09 -7.95 -3.98
CA ARG A 120 -0.38 -7.70 -2.61
C ARG A 120 -0.61 -6.22 -2.37
N SER A 121 -1.49 -5.87 -1.44
CA SER A 121 -1.66 -4.47 -1.05
C SER A 121 -0.38 -3.91 -0.42
N ALA A 122 -0.17 -2.60 -0.54
CA ALA A 122 0.97 -1.94 0.08
C ALA A 122 0.98 -2.17 1.59
N ILE A 123 -0.19 -2.18 2.24
CA ILE A 123 -0.33 -2.44 3.68
C ILE A 123 0.16 -3.86 4.02
N GLU A 124 -0.22 -4.87 3.23
CA GLU A 124 0.21 -6.25 3.45
C GLU A 124 1.74 -6.39 3.33
N TRP A 125 2.36 -5.64 2.39
CA TRP A 125 3.82 -5.61 2.27
C TRP A 125 4.49 -5.08 3.54
N ILE A 126 3.95 -4.01 4.15
CA ILE A 126 4.49 -3.45 5.40
C ILE A 126 4.36 -4.47 6.54
N ILE A 127 3.21 -5.11 6.66
CA ILE A 127 2.99 -6.15 7.69
C ILE A 127 4.03 -7.26 7.57
N ASP A 128 4.30 -7.72 6.36
CA ASP A 128 5.24 -8.81 6.11
C ASP A 128 6.70 -8.40 6.32
N GLN A 129 7.08 -7.21 5.86
CA GLN A 129 8.47 -6.72 5.93
C GLN A 129 8.92 -6.36 7.33
N TYR A 130 8.05 -5.74 8.13
CA TYR A 130 8.44 -5.19 9.43
C TYR A 130 8.16 -6.20 10.55
N GLN A 131 8.85 -7.34 10.47
CA GLN A 131 8.82 -8.40 11.48
C GLN A 131 10.25 -8.68 11.95
N VAL A 132 10.39 -9.04 13.20
CA VAL A 132 11.67 -9.59 13.70
C VAL A 132 11.82 -10.99 13.11
N LYS A 133 12.87 -11.20 12.33
CA LYS A 133 13.13 -12.47 11.65
C LYS A 133 14.54 -12.95 11.94
N THR A 134 14.68 -14.24 12.27
CA THR A 134 15.98 -14.87 12.43
C THR A 134 16.19 -15.89 11.33
N ASP A 135 17.30 -15.75 10.60
CA ASP A 135 17.71 -16.73 9.60
C ASP A 135 18.19 -17.99 10.29
N LYS A 136 17.52 -19.09 10.01
CA LYS A 136 17.83 -20.40 10.63
C LYS A 136 19.22 -20.92 10.28
N LYS A 137 19.77 -20.55 9.13
CA LYS A 137 21.10 -21.01 8.67
C LYS A 137 22.24 -20.22 9.29
N SER A 138 22.12 -18.90 9.28
CA SER A 138 23.17 -18.00 9.79
C SER A 138 23.01 -17.65 11.27
N GLY A 139 21.81 -17.81 11.83
CA GLY A 139 21.47 -17.36 13.17
C GLY A 139 21.36 -15.84 13.30
N ILE A 140 21.44 -15.11 12.19
CA ILE A 140 21.35 -13.65 12.19
C ILE A 140 19.89 -13.23 12.36
N THR A 141 19.64 -12.32 13.30
CA THR A 141 18.33 -11.73 13.54
C THR A 141 18.27 -10.35 12.88
N ASP A 142 17.28 -10.16 12.00
CA ASP A 142 16.93 -8.86 11.43
C ASP A 142 15.80 -8.28 12.25
N ASP A 143 16.07 -7.17 12.94
CA ASP A 143 15.11 -6.47 13.78
C ASP A 143 14.82 -5.09 13.18
N PRO A 144 13.62 -4.88 12.59
CA PRO A 144 13.28 -3.59 11.99
C PRO A 144 13.17 -2.45 13.00
N ASN A 145 13.04 -2.74 14.30
CA ASN A 145 13.05 -1.69 15.32
C ASN A 145 14.40 -0.96 15.39
N ASP A 146 15.48 -1.57 14.86
CA ASP A 146 16.81 -0.99 14.81
C ASP A 146 17.00 -0.05 13.60
N TYR A 147 16.03 0.04 12.68
CA TYR A 147 16.16 0.85 11.45
C TYR A 147 16.09 2.35 11.70
N SER A 148 15.60 2.78 12.84
CA SER A 148 15.48 4.19 13.19
C SER A 148 15.65 4.39 14.69
N THR A 149 16.15 5.58 15.07
CA THR A 149 16.17 6.02 16.47
C THR A 149 14.82 6.52 16.94
N ASP A 150 13.89 6.79 16.03
CA ASP A 150 12.51 7.15 16.36
C ASP A 150 11.73 5.86 16.69
N GLU A 151 11.34 5.72 17.95
CA GLU A 151 10.61 4.54 18.42
C GLU A 151 9.26 4.33 17.74
N LYS A 152 8.67 5.40 17.18
CA LYS A 152 7.38 5.37 16.46
C LYS A 152 7.53 5.23 14.96
N TYR A 153 8.75 5.02 14.45
CA TYR A 153 9.00 5.01 13.01
C TYR A 153 8.11 4.01 12.27
N ILE A 154 8.07 2.76 12.71
CA ILE A 154 7.29 1.71 12.03
C ILE A 154 5.79 1.98 12.18
N PHE A 155 5.35 2.38 13.37
CA PHE A 155 3.95 2.74 13.62
C PHE A 155 3.49 3.85 12.69
N ASN A 156 4.26 4.94 12.62
CA ASN A 156 3.95 6.07 11.74
C ASN A 156 4.05 5.68 10.27
N LEU A 157 5.01 4.84 9.90
CA LEU A 157 5.14 4.36 8.53
C LEU A 157 3.88 3.59 8.09
N LEU A 158 3.36 2.73 8.95
CA LEU A 158 2.12 2.01 8.65
C LEU A 158 0.97 3.00 8.38
N LEU A 159 0.80 4.00 9.24
CA LEU A 159 -0.24 5.02 9.06
C LEU A 159 0.00 5.88 7.81
N ARG A 160 1.25 6.17 7.46
CA ARG A 160 1.59 6.87 6.21
C ARG A 160 1.22 6.05 4.99
N ILE A 161 1.51 4.75 5.01
CA ILE A 161 1.19 3.85 3.89
C ILE A 161 -0.32 3.71 3.71
N ILE A 162 -1.10 3.75 4.77
CA ILE A 162 -2.57 3.82 4.66
C ILE A 162 -2.97 5.08 3.89
N ASN A 163 -2.38 6.23 4.24
CA ASN A 163 -2.67 7.49 3.55
C ASN A 163 -2.21 7.47 2.09
N VAL A 164 -1.00 6.99 1.83
CA VAL A 164 -0.48 6.81 0.45
C VAL A 164 -1.43 5.94 -0.36
N SER A 165 -1.91 4.84 0.22
CA SER A 165 -2.85 3.94 -0.44
C SER A 165 -4.16 4.63 -0.79
N MET A 166 -4.72 5.39 0.16
CA MET A 166 -5.95 6.15 -0.06
C MET A 166 -5.80 7.19 -1.16
N GLN A 167 -4.72 7.97 -1.14
CA GLN A 167 -4.45 8.98 -2.17
C GLN A 167 -4.17 8.34 -3.53
N THR A 168 -3.46 7.22 -3.57
CA THR A 168 -3.20 6.48 -4.80
C THR A 168 -4.51 6.04 -5.46
N VAL A 169 -5.42 5.47 -4.69
CA VAL A 169 -6.72 5.02 -5.21
C VAL A 169 -7.54 6.21 -5.71
N ASP A 170 -7.52 7.33 -4.98
CA ASP A 170 -8.22 8.55 -5.43
C ASP A 170 -7.67 9.08 -6.75
N LEU A 171 -6.36 9.09 -6.92
CA LEU A 171 -5.70 9.52 -8.16
C LEU A 171 -6.05 8.58 -9.33
N ILE A 172 -5.99 7.28 -9.11
CA ILE A 172 -6.35 6.29 -10.12
C ILE A 172 -7.82 6.43 -10.52
N ASN A 173 -8.70 6.63 -9.55
CA ASN A 173 -10.13 6.83 -9.82
C ASN A 173 -10.42 8.13 -10.56
N SER A 174 -9.52 9.10 -10.54
CA SER A 174 -9.65 10.35 -11.27
C SER A 174 -9.26 10.24 -12.74
N LEU A 175 -8.65 9.11 -13.16
CA LEU A 175 -8.30 8.90 -14.56
C LEU A 175 -9.57 8.82 -15.42
N PRO A 176 -9.53 9.41 -16.63
CA PRO A 176 -10.65 9.26 -17.56
C PRO A 176 -10.75 7.83 -18.07
N LYS A 177 -11.89 7.52 -18.68
CA LYS A 177 -12.13 6.22 -19.30
C LYS A 177 -10.98 5.86 -20.25
N PHE A 178 -10.52 4.61 -20.18
CA PHE A 178 -9.46 4.13 -21.04
C PHE A 178 -9.97 3.94 -22.46
N GLU A 179 -9.56 4.81 -23.37
CA GLU A 179 -9.90 4.74 -24.78
C GLU A 179 -8.64 4.98 -25.61
N VAL A 180 -8.28 4.00 -26.44
CA VAL A 180 -7.13 4.13 -27.33
C VAL A 180 -7.47 5.09 -28.47
N GLU A 181 -6.55 6.02 -28.76
CA GLU A 181 -6.67 6.93 -29.89
C GLU A 181 -6.44 6.15 -31.19
N GLU A 182 -7.31 6.37 -32.19
CA GLU A 182 -7.22 5.73 -33.52
C GLU A 182 -6.25 6.46 -34.45
#